data_ec3e9b18df9d0bdb23f31849539e219c
#
_entry.id   ec3e9b18df9d0bdb23f31849539e219c
#
_cell.length_a   1.000
_cell.length_b   1.000
_cell.length_c   1.000
_cell.angle_alpha   90.00
_cell.angle_beta   90.00
_cell.angle_gamma   90.00
#
_symmetry.space_group_name_H-M   'P 1'
#
loop_
_entity.id
_entity.type
_entity.pdbx_description
1 polymer ?
#
loop_
_entity_poly.entity_id
_entity_poly.type
_entity_poly.pdbx_seq_one_letter_code
_entity_poly.pdbx_strand_id
1 'polypeptide(L)'
;MAQILQNRGPQQSRLPSRSNSRHPTTDHNLTAEVPASRKLTVTAMSAPQVVTLPSDLAALERRFVPRLNALGFRFGASGGLLSRTMMLAELKLILGGTRESASLAEISEVVLTDNLLGKPTSASRRKSLDHLVELYGLDSSKALFRVFRRLATMEPESVPILALVCVFCRDAQLRASFHVIRSLKLGEQLHREHVERFMATCFPQRFSPAMLMSLAQNTSASWTAAGHLSGRIKKTRTHPAPRPLAVAFALLAGYLVGLRGQSLLQSEFGALASAQASVIPSQLALASARGLLGFKYAGGVVEFDFSPLLTPTELAFTDVAD
;
A
#
# COMPACT_ATOMS: atom_id res chain seq x y z
N MET A 1 29.68 54.74 -18.31
CA MET A 1 30.83 54.15 -18.99
C MET A 1 30.43 52.73 -19.37
N ALA A 2 29.93 52.48 -20.59
CA ALA A 2 30.68 52.30 -21.84
C ALA A 2 31.52 50.99 -21.71
N GLN A 3 31.41 49.99 -22.52
CA GLN A 3 31.11 49.77 -23.95
C GLN A 3 31.24 48.24 -24.17
N ILE A 4 30.33 47.54 -24.89
CA ILE A 4 30.44 47.23 -26.34
C ILE A 4 31.57 46.19 -26.62
N LEU A 5 31.32 45.04 -27.25
CA LEU A 5 30.98 44.66 -28.62
C LEU A 5 30.94 43.15 -28.78
N GLN A 6 29.92 42.59 -29.40
CA GLN A 6 29.81 42.05 -30.77
C GLN A 6 30.51 40.70 -31.02
N ASN A 7 29.74 39.70 -31.30
CA ASN A 7 29.34 39.24 -32.64
C ASN A 7 30.32 38.31 -33.36
N ARG A 8 29.91 37.08 -33.65
CA ARG A 8 29.98 36.42 -34.97
C ARG A 8 29.38 35.04 -34.96
N GLY A 9 28.43 34.84 -35.83
CA GLY A 9 27.78 33.55 -36.17
C GLY A 9 28.53 32.88 -37.36
N PRO A 10 27.88 32.05 -38.21
CA PRO A 10 28.06 30.62 -38.22
C PRO A 10 28.87 30.10 -39.43
N GLN A 11 29.36 28.87 -39.38
CA GLN A 11 29.86 28.21 -40.61
C GLN A 11 29.30 26.80 -40.76
N GLN A 12 28.58 26.65 -41.87
CA GLN A 12 28.24 25.40 -42.53
C GLN A 12 29.44 24.87 -43.32
N SER A 13 29.61 23.55 -43.37
CA SER A 13 30.25 22.84 -44.50
C SER A 13 29.88 21.35 -44.41
N ARG A 14 28.95 20.93 -45.24
CA ARG A 14 29.07 20.26 -46.55
C ARG A 14 29.67 18.86 -46.49
N LEU A 15 28.79 17.93 -46.82
CA LEU A 15 29.06 16.55 -47.28
C LEU A 15 29.99 16.51 -48.50
N PRO A 16 30.59 15.33 -48.79
CA PRO A 16 30.50 14.82 -50.14
C PRO A 16 29.96 13.39 -50.25
N SER A 17 29.38 13.18 -51.40
CA SER A 17 28.71 12.00 -51.93
C SER A 17 29.65 11.13 -52.76
N ARG A 18 29.21 9.84 -52.91
CA ARG A 18 29.42 8.88 -54.01
C ARG A 18 30.76 8.13 -54.13
N SER A 19 30.67 6.82 -54.18
CA SER A 19 30.81 6.10 -55.44
C SER A 19 30.43 4.63 -55.31
N ASN A 20 29.81 4.20 -56.37
CA ASN A 20 29.28 2.89 -56.75
C ASN A 20 30.43 2.02 -57.28
N SER A 21 30.51 0.72 -56.99
CA SER A 21 31.09 -0.27 -57.89
C SER A 21 30.48 -1.66 -57.66
N ARG A 22 30.25 -2.29 -58.81
CA ARG A 22 29.48 -3.53 -59.07
C ARG A 22 30.32 -4.80 -58.83
N HIS A 23 29.60 -5.82 -58.36
CA HIS A 23 29.64 -7.30 -58.60
C HIS A 23 30.93 -7.99 -59.11
N PRO A 24 31.15 -9.32 -58.78
CA PRO A 24 30.30 -10.38 -59.29
C PRO A 24 29.93 -11.53 -58.33
N THR A 25 28.87 -12.24 -58.73
CA THR A 25 28.27 -13.47 -58.29
C THR A 25 29.21 -14.65 -58.06
N THR A 26 28.96 -15.43 -57.02
CA THR A 26 29.18 -16.88 -57.03
C THR A 26 28.13 -17.56 -56.14
N ASP A 27 27.33 -18.42 -56.73
CA ASP A 27 26.42 -19.36 -56.12
C ASP A 27 27.15 -20.36 -55.22
N HIS A 28 26.75 -20.49 -53.98
CA HIS A 28 26.83 -21.75 -53.24
C HIS A 28 25.58 -21.94 -52.41
N ASN A 29 24.77 -22.86 -52.90
CA ASN A 29 23.63 -23.49 -52.28
C ASN A 29 24.08 -24.21 -51.01
N LEU A 30 23.72 -23.70 -49.82
CA LEU A 30 23.76 -24.45 -48.58
C LEU A 30 22.40 -24.23 -47.87
N THR A 31 21.58 -25.26 -48.00
CA THR A 31 20.36 -25.43 -47.24
C THR A 31 20.68 -25.47 -45.73
N ALA A 32 20.50 -24.36 -45.05
CA ALA A 32 20.49 -24.32 -43.59
C ALA A 32 19.05 -24.51 -43.13
N GLU A 33 18.81 -25.64 -42.50
CA GLU A 33 17.57 -25.93 -41.76
C GLU A 33 17.33 -24.86 -40.70
N VAL A 34 16.18 -24.22 -40.80
CA VAL A 34 15.65 -23.30 -39.77
C VAL A 34 15.21 -24.17 -38.60
N PRO A 35 15.77 -24.01 -37.39
CA PRO A 35 15.27 -24.73 -36.24
C PRO A 35 13.85 -24.25 -35.90
N ALA A 36 12.94 -25.22 -35.85
CA ALA A 36 11.54 -25.03 -35.52
C ALA A 36 11.36 -24.15 -34.27
N SER A 37 10.52 -23.14 -34.40
CA SER A 37 10.03 -22.30 -33.33
C SER A 37 9.65 -23.14 -32.11
N ARG A 38 10.44 -23.06 -31.06
CA ARG A 38 10.03 -23.50 -29.73
C ARG A 38 8.77 -22.73 -29.35
N LYS A 39 7.61 -23.35 -29.47
CA LYS A 39 6.38 -22.93 -28.86
C LYS A 39 6.66 -22.82 -27.35
N LEU A 40 6.80 -21.61 -26.85
CA LEU A 40 6.75 -21.34 -25.43
C LEU A 40 5.38 -21.83 -24.94
N THR A 41 5.39 -23.00 -24.31
CA THR A 41 4.24 -23.50 -23.58
C THR A 41 4.00 -22.52 -22.46
N VAL A 42 3.06 -21.58 -22.66
CA VAL A 42 2.51 -20.78 -21.58
C VAL A 42 1.86 -21.77 -20.64
N THR A 43 2.58 -22.11 -19.56
CA THR A 43 2.00 -22.84 -18.45
C THR A 43 0.76 -22.06 -18.05
N ALA A 44 -0.42 -22.63 -18.29
CA ALA A 44 -1.69 -22.06 -17.88
C ALA A 44 -1.58 -21.82 -16.37
N MET A 45 -1.43 -20.56 -15.98
CA MET A 45 -1.61 -20.17 -14.60
C MET A 45 -3.02 -20.62 -14.23
N SER A 46 -3.12 -21.55 -13.27
CA SER A 46 -4.38 -21.93 -12.63
C SER A 46 -5.22 -20.68 -12.46
N ALA A 47 -6.47 -20.71 -12.93
CA ALA A 47 -7.39 -19.59 -12.79
C ALA A 47 -7.29 -19.10 -11.34
N PRO A 48 -7.08 -17.79 -11.10
CA PRO A 48 -7.01 -17.29 -9.75
C PRO A 48 -8.32 -17.70 -9.09
N GLN A 49 -8.22 -18.55 -8.07
CA GLN A 49 -9.33 -18.79 -7.19
C GLN A 49 -9.83 -17.39 -6.80
N VAL A 50 -11.10 -17.13 -7.07
CA VAL A 50 -11.75 -15.91 -6.58
C VAL A 50 -11.27 -15.76 -5.15
N VAL A 51 -10.54 -14.68 -4.87
CA VAL A 51 -10.13 -14.38 -3.51
C VAL A 51 -11.40 -13.98 -2.79
N THR A 52 -12.21 -14.97 -2.51
CA THR A 52 -13.02 -14.94 -1.34
C THR A 52 -12.00 -14.74 -0.23
N LEU A 53 -12.12 -13.64 0.51
CA LEU A 53 -11.62 -13.60 1.88
C LEU A 53 -11.78 -15.01 2.41
N PRO A 54 -10.76 -15.61 3.09
CA PRO A 54 -10.89 -16.97 3.58
C PRO A 54 -12.31 -17.14 4.03
N SER A 55 -12.97 -18.24 3.67
CA SER A 55 -14.41 -18.45 3.94
C SER A 55 -14.78 -18.11 5.37
N ASP A 56 -13.82 -18.24 6.27
CA ASP A 56 -13.85 -17.87 7.66
C ASP A 56 -13.90 -16.35 7.89
N LEU A 57 -13.19 -15.53 7.10
CA LEU A 57 -13.30 -14.06 7.17
C LEU A 57 -14.63 -13.56 6.61
N ALA A 58 -15.20 -14.19 5.58
CA ALA A 58 -16.52 -13.81 5.06
C ALA A 58 -17.65 -14.21 6.02
N ALA A 59 -17.51 -15.29 6.78
CA ALA A 59 -18.42 -15.68 7.85
C ALA A 59 -18.24 -14.79 9.09
N LEU A 60 -16.99 -14.48 9.46
CA LEU A 60 -16.63 -13.51 10.48
C LEU A 60 -17.11 -12.11 10.13
N GLU A 61 -17.03 -11.69 8.86
CA GLU A 61 -17.52 -10.39 8.40
C GLU A 61 -19.00 -10.17 8.76
N ARG A 62 -19.87 -11.11 8.52
CA ARG A 62 -21.31 -10.91 8.78
C ARG A 62 -21.65 -10.77 10.25
N ARG A 63 -20.98 -11.47 11.14
CA ARG A 63 -21.23 -11.45 12.58
C ARG A 63 -20.48 -10.30 13.29
N PHE A 64 -19.31 -9.92 12.80
CA PHE A 64 -18.40 -8.98 13.47
C PHE A 64 -18.29 -7.61 12.78
N VAL A 65 -18.86 -7.42 11.58
CA VAL A 65 -18.80 -6.14 10.86
C VAL A 65 -19.22 -4.93 11.71
N PRO A 66 -20.37 -4.95 12.45
CA PRO A 66 -20.77 -3.79 13.26
C PRO A 66 -19.70 -3.44 14.32
N ARG A 67 -19.12 -4.46 14.94
CA ARG A 67 -18.09 -4.35 15.97
C ARG A 67 -16.78 -3.83 15.40
N LEU A 68 -16.31 -4.37 14.27
CA LEU A 68 -15.11 -3.92 13.60
C LEU A 68 -15.26 -2.49 13.07
N ASN A 69 -16.45 -2.13 12.58
CA ASN A 69 -16.76 -0.74 12.21
C ASN A 69 -16.69 0.21 13.43
N ALA A 70 -17.11 -0.24 14.61
CA ALA A 70 -16.99 0.53 15.84
C ALA A 70 -15.53 0.77 16.22
N LEU A 71 -14.61 -0.15 15.88
CA LEU A 71 -13.16 -0.01 16.07
C LEU A 71 -12.47 0.82 14.97
N GLY A 72 -13.19 1.21 13.91
CA GLY A 72 -12.68 2.05 12.82
C GLY A 72 -12.33 1.30 11.53
N PHE A 73 -12.55 -0.01 11.46
CA PHE A 73 -12.43 -0.78 10.22
C PHE A 73 -13.55 -0.39 9.25
N ARG A 74 -13.35 -0.72 7.98
CA ARG A 74 -14.38 -0.52 6.95
C ARG A 74 -14.37 -1.70 5.99
N PHE A 75 -15.54 -2.30 5.86
CA PHE A 75 -15.79 -3.39 4.94
C PHE A 75 -16.76 -2.91 3.85
N GLY A 76 -16.71 -3.56 2.72
CA GLY A 76 -17.52 -3.20 1.56
C GLY A 76 -16.64 -2.91 0.36
N ALA A 77 -17.28 -2.88 -0.78
CA ALA A 77 -16.57 -2.83 -2.04
C ALA A 77 -16.11 -1.42 -2.46
N SER A 78 -16.48 -0.35 -1.72
CA SER A 78 -16.00 1.02 -1.99
C SER A 78 -14.61 1.24 -1.42
N GLY A 79 -13.82 2.08 -2.08
CA GLY A 79 -12.48 2.45 -1.62
C GLY A 79 -12.05 3.80 -2.18
N GLY A 80 -11.27 4.55 -1.38
CA GLY A 80 -10.75 5.88 -1.71
C GLY A 80 -9.66 5.84 -2.79
N LEU A 81 -9.02 4.69 -2.98
CA LEU A 81 -7.89 4.55 -3.91
C LEU A 81 -8.29 4.54 -5.39
N LEU A 82 -9.57 4.48 -5.72
CA LEU A 82 -10.02 4.64 -7.09
C LEU A 82 -9.62 5.99 -7.70
N SER A 83 -9.66 7.06 -6.89
CA SER A 83 -9.40 8.42 -7.35
C SER A 83 -8.15 9.08 -6.75
N ARG A 84 -7.56 8.48 -5.72
CA ARG A 84 -6.42 9.04 -4.98
C ARG A 84 -5.47 7.93 -4.52
N THR A 85 -4.22 8.30 -4.29
CA THR A 85 -3.27 7.49 -3.52
C THR A 85 -3.64 7.53 -2.04
N MET A 86 -2.84 6.93 -1.16
CA MET A 86 -3.05 7.04 0.28
C MET A 86 -2.76 8.43 0.88
N MET A 87 -2.56 9.45 0.06
CA MET A 87 -2.51 10.88 0.44
C MET A 87 -1.60 11.18 1.65
N LEU A 88 -0.38 10.61 1.66
CA LEU A 88 0.54 10.75 2.80
C LEU A 88 0.94 12.19 3.13
N ALA A 89 1.05 13.05 2.13
CA ALA A 89 1.43 14.45 2.34
C ALA A 89 0.33 15.17 3.13
N GLU A 90 -0.91 15.04 2.72
CA GLU A 90 -2.06 15.62 3.40
C GLU A 90 -2.27 15.00 4.79
N LEU A 91 -2.09 13.68 4.91
CA LEU A 91 -2.16 13.02 6.21
C LEU A 91 -1.12 13.59 7.20
N LYS A 92 0.12 13.77 6.77
CA LYS A 92 1.19 14.37 7.60
C LYS A 92 0.86 15.79 8.05
N LEU A 93 0.20 16.59 7.20
CA LEU A 93 -0.27 17.92 7.59
C LEU A 93 -1.33 17.83 8.69
N ILE A 94 -2.28 16.89 8.59
CA ILE A 94 -3.27 16.68 9.67
C ILE A 94 -2.58 16.23 10.96
N LEU A 95 -1.67 15.26 10.89
CA LEU A 95 -0.96 14.75 12.07
C LEU A 95 -0.15 15.84 12.78
N GLY A 96 0.50 16.73 12.03
CA GLY A 96 1.31 17.82 12.59
C GLY A 96 0.52 19.07 12.95
N GLY A 97 -0.62 19.31 12.30
CA GLY A 97 -1.41 20.53 12.47
C GLY A 97 -2.61 20.40 13.44
N THR A 98 -2.83 19.20 14.01
CA THR A 98 -3.91 18.98 14.97
C THR A 98 -3.44 18.18 16.18
N ARG A 99 -4.01 18.39 17.36
CA ARG A 99 -3.65 17.64 18.57
C ARG A 99 -4.00 16.14 18.45
N GLU A 100 -3.31 15.29 19.19
CA GLU A 100 -3.49 13.82 19.11
C GLU A 100 -4.93 13.40 19.42
N SER A 101 -5.58 14.04 20.37
CA SER A 101 -6.97 13.75 20.77
C SER A 101 -8.03 14.45 19.90
N ALA A 102 -7.64 15.17 18.82
CA ALA A 102 -8.60 15.90 18.01
C ALA A 102 -9.69 15.01 17.45
N SER A 103 -10.93 15.43 17.59
CA SER A 103 -12.11 14.80 17.01
C SER A 103 -12.16 15.02 15.50
N LEU A 104 -12.99 14.25 14.80
CA LEU A 104 -13.26 14.47 13.39
C LEU A 104 -13.81 15.88 13.12
N ALA A 105 -14.63 16.42 14.01
CA ALA A 105 -15.17 17.77 13.90
C ALA A 105 -14.07 18.83 13.93
N GLU A 106 -13.16 18.76 14.89
CA GLU A 106 -12.01 19.67 15.02
C GLU A 106 -11.06 19.57 13.81
N ILE A 107 -10.75 18.34 13.35
CA ILE A 107 -9.94 18.14 12.15
C ILE A 107 -10.63 18.75 10.93
N SER A 108 -11.96 18.57 10.82
CA SER A 108 -12.74 19.11 9.70
C SER A 108 -12.73 20.64 9.69
N GLU A 109 -12.86 21.27 10.85
CA GLU A 109 -12.81 22.72 10.99
C GLU A 109 -11.46 23.28 10.52
N VAL A 110 -10.36 22.75 11.03
CA VAL A 110 -9.00 23.19 10.65
C VAL A 110 -8.73 22.98 9.15
N VAL A 111 -9.22 21.88 8.56
CA VAL A 111 -9.05 21.60 7.12
C VAL A 111 -9.91 22.53 6.27
N LEU A 112 -11.17 22.76 6.63
CA LEU A 112 -12.12 23.49 5.81
C LEU A 112 -12.02 25.01 5.99
N THR A 113 -11.85 25.48 7.22
CA THR A 113 -11.82 26.88 7.60
C THR A 113 -10.41 27.44 7.50
N ASP A 114 -9.44 26.82 8.19
CA ASP A 114 -8.06 27.33 8.25
C ASP A 114 -7.21 26.88 7.05
N ASN A 115 -7.79 26.03 6.17
CA ASN A 115 -7.10 25.51 4.98
C ASN A 115 -5.77 24.80 5.28
N LEU A 116 -5.72 24.01 6.35
CA LEU A 116 -4.52 23.27 6.74
C LEU A 116 -3.85 22.50 5.60
N LEU A 117 -4.63 22.03 4.62
CA LEU A 117 -4.11 21.26 3.49
C LEU A 117 -3.62 22.16 2.32
N GLY A 118 -3.70 23.49 2.45
CA GLY A 118 -3.26 24.44 1.41
C GLY A 118 -4.00 24.29 0.08
N LYS A 119 -5.27 23.87 0.07
CA LYS A 119 -6.04 23.67 -1.16
C LYS A 119 -6.67 25.00 -1.62
N PRO A 120 -6.66 25.31 -2.95
CA PRO A 120 -7.06 26.63 -3.43
C PRO A 120 -8.54 26.95 -3.27
N THR A 121 -9.43 25.94 -3.28
CA THR A 121 -10.89 26.16 -3.22
C THR A 121 -11.53 25.39 -2.08
N SER A 122 -12.68 25.87 -1.57
CA SER A 122 -13.47 25.17 -0.56
C SER A 122 -13.91 23.78 -1.06
N ALA A 123 -14.27 23.65 -2.33
CA ALA A 123 -14.63 22.37 -2.93
C ALA A 123 -13.46 21.37 -2.91
N SER A 124 -12.23 21.83 -3.21
CA SER A 124 -11.04 20.97 -3.17
C SER A 124 -10.63 20.61 -1.74
N ARG A 125 -10.85 21.52 -0.76
CA ARG A 125 -10.67 21.22 0.68
C ARG A 125 -11.64 20.12 1.13
N ARG A 126 -12.93 20.29 0.84
CA ARG A 126 -13.98 19.30 1.16
C ARG A 126 -13.65 17.95 0.56
N LYS A 127 -13.40 17.90 -0.75
CA LYS A 127 -13.07 16.64 -1.44
C LYS A 127 -11.84 15.94 -0.88
N SER A 128 -10.80 16.70 -0.50
CA SER A 128 -9.60 16.13 0.13
C SER A 128 -9.90 15.58 1.52
N LEU A 129 -10.69 16.29 2.32
CA LEU A 129 -11.13 15.82 3.63
C LEU A 129 -11.96 14.53 3.51
N ASP A 130 -12.94 14.48 2.61
CA ASP A 130 -13.79 13.31 2.39
C ASP A 130 -12.96 12.08 2.05
N HIS A 131 -11.95 12.22 1.16
CA HIS A 131 -11.03 11.12 0.85
C HIS A 131 -10.17 10.70 2.04
N LEU A 132 -9.67 11.64 2.84
CA LEU A 132 -8.89 11.32 4.03
C LEU A 132 -9.73 10.64 5.11
N VAL A 133 -10.99 11.05 5.29
CA VAL A 133 -11.97 10.38 6.15
C VAL A 133 -12.25 8.96 5.63
N GLU A 134 -12.41 8.79 4.33
CA GLU A 134 -12.59 7.47 3.73
C GLU A 134 -11.39 6.55 4.01
N LEU A 135 -10.17 7.04 3.81
CA LEU A 135 -8.93 6.27 3.98
C LEU A 135 -8.59 5.98 5.45
N TYR A 136 -8.75 6.97 6.35
CA TYR A 136 -8.22 6.91 7.71
C TYR A 136 -9.28 6.95 8.81
N GLY A 137 -10.51 7.38 8.51
CA GLY A 137 -11.56 7.61 9.49
C GLY A 137 -11.45 8.97 10.18
N LEU A 138 -10.25 9.41 10.49
CA LEU A 138 -9.89 10.66 11.19
C LEU A 138 -10.67 10.88 12.52
N ASP A 139 -11.07 9.78 13.17
CA ASP A 139 -11.88 9.79 14.38
C ASP A 139 -11.09 9.14 15.53
N SER A 140 -10.60 9.98 16.45
CA SER A 140 -9.82 9.54 17.61
C SER A 140 -10.62 8.74 18.64
N SER A 141 -11.95 8.69 18.52
CA SER A 141 -12.78 7.77 19.32
C SER A 141 -12.69 6.32 18.86
N LYS A 142 -12.16 6.07 17.67
CA LYS A 142 -12.00 4.74 17.09
C LYS A 142 -10.59 4.20 17.34
N ALA A 143 -10.49 2.96 17.83
CA ALA A 143 -9.22 2.32 18.16
C ALA A 143 -8.19 2.40 17.03
N LEU A 144 -8.61 2.07 15.80
CA LEU A 144 -7.70 2.01 14.65
C LEU A 144 -7.01 3.36 14.40
N PHE A 145 -7.77 4.47 14.34
CA PHE A 145 -7.18 5.79 14.08
C PHE A 145 -6.47 6.35 15.30
N ARG A 146 -7.00 6.17 16.50
CA ARG A 146 -6.38 6.62 17.74
C ARG A 146 -5.01 6.00 17.96
N VAL A 147 -4.91 4.67 17.82
CA VAL A 147 -3.63 3.97 17.97
C VAL A 147 -2.66 4.35 16.85
N PHE A 148 -3.14 4.36 15.58
CA PHE A 148 -2.33 4.86 14.47
C PHE A 148 -1.71 6.21 14.78
N ARG A 149 -2.52 7.17 15.24
CA ARG A 149 -2.08 8.54 15.50
C ARG A 149 -1.06 8.62 16.64
N ARG A 150 -1.29 7.91 17.75
CA ARG A 150 -0.34 7.80 18.86
C ARG A 150 1.01 7.29 18.38
N LEU A 151 1.01 6.18 17.64
CA LEU A 151 2.25 5.57 17.15
C LEU A 151 2.96 6.45 16.10
N ALA A 152 2.21 7.15 15.26
CA ALA A 152 2.75 8.10 14.28
C ALA A 152 3.44 9.29 14.94
N THR A 153 2.95 9.76 16.10
CA THR A 153 3.60 10.80 16.91
C THR A 153 4.89 10.28 17.56
N MET A 154 4.87 9.04 18.05
CA MET A 154 6.03 8.43 18.70
C MET A 154 7.19 8.09 17.73
N GLU A 155 6.87 7.74 16.48
CA GLU A 155 7.86 7.35 15.46
C GLU A 155 7.40 7.83 14.06
N PRO A 156 7.66 9.12 13.72
CA PRO A 156 7.24 9.73 12.45
C PRO A 156 7.73 8.99 11.21
N GLU A 157 8.88 8.32 11.27
CA GLU A 157 9.43 7.52 10.18
C GLU A 157 8.60 6.27 9.87
N SER A 158 7.79 5.81 10.82
CA SER A 158 6.85 4.69 10.64
C SER A 158 5.56 5.11 9.94
N VAL A 159 5.27 6.39 9.79
CA VAL A 159 4.00 6.89 9.22
C VAL A 159 3.65 6.25 7.87
N PRO A 160 4.56 6.05 6.91
CA PRO A 160 4.18 5.44 5.63
C PRO A 160 3.60 4.04 5.77
N ILE A 161 4.20 3.21 6.62
CA ILE A 161 3.72 1.82 6.81
C ILE A 161 2.52 1.76 7.75
N LEU A 162 2.48 2.59 8.80
CA LEU A 162 1.30 2.74 9.66
C LEU A 162 0.08 3.18 8.85
N ALA A 163 0.23 4.15 7.97
CA ALA A 163 -0.81 4.63 7.07
C ALA A 163 -1.29 3.53 6.12
N LEU A 164 -0.36 2.74 5.55
CA LEU A 164 -0.71 1.60 4.70
C LEU A 164 -1.56 0.58 5.46
N VAL A 165 -1.18 0.21 6.68
CA VAL A 165 -1.95 -0.73 7.53
C VAL A 165 -3.34 -0.16 7.82
N CYS A 166 -3.44 1.13 8.15
CA CYS A 166 -4.74 1.77 8.40
C CYS A 166 -5.64 1.72 7.16
N VAL A 167 -5.10 2.07 5.97
CA VAL A 167 -5.84 1.99 4.70
C VAL A 167 -6.17 0.54 4.36
N PHE A 168 -5.28 -0.42 4.61
CA PHE A 168 -5.55 -1.84 4.40
C PHE A 168 -6.77 -2.32 5.21
N CYS A 169 -6.93 -1.84 6.43
CA CYS A 169 -8.11 -2.13 7.26
C CYS A 169 -9.40 -1.50 6.73
N ARG A 170 -9.33 -0.52 5.81
CA ARG A 170 -10.48 0.31 5.42
C ARG A 170 -10.80 0.29 3.93
N ASP A 171 -9.87 -0.14 3.08
CA ASP A 171 -10.00 -0.09 1.63
C ASP A 171 -9.88 -1.49 1.01
N ALA A 172 -10.99 -2.00 0.47
CA ALA A 172 -11.04 -3.33 -0.14
C ALA A 172 -10.14 -3.46 -1.38
N GLN A 173 -9.92 -2.36 -2.10
CA GLN A 173 -9.10 -2.37 -3.31
C GLN A 173 -7.61 -2.47 -2.95
N LEU A 174 -7.17 -1.78 -1.87
CA LEU A 174 -5.81 -1.96 -1.37
C LEU A 174 -5.59 -3.40 -0.87
N ARG A 175 -6.53 -3.94 -0.09
CA ARG A 175 -6.46 -5.35 0.36
C ARG A 175 -6.32 -6.30 -0.82
N ALA A 176 -7.18 -6.19 -1.82
CA ALA A 176 -7.10 -7.03 -3.01
C ALA A 176 -5.76 -6.90 -3.72
N SER A 177 -5.23 -5.67 -3.90
CA SER A 177 -3.95 -5.44 -4.57
C SER A 177 -2.76 -6.09 -3.86
N PHE A 178 -2.83 -6.31 -2.55
CA PHE A 178 -1.76 -6.95 -1.80
C PHE A 178 -1.43 -8.35 -2.30
N HIS A 179 -2.41 -9.07 -2.81
CA HIS A 179 -2.21 -10.39 -3.40
C HIS A 179 -1.22 -10.36 -4.57
N VAL A 180 -1.35 -9.36 -5.44
CA VAL A 180 -0.40 -9.16 -6.54
C VAL A 180 0.98 -8.76 -6.01
N ILE A 181 1.04 -7.87 -5.02
CA ILE A 181 2.31 -7.40 -4.46
C ILE A 181 3.07 -8.54 -3.77
N ARG A 182 2.39 -9.37 -2.99
CA ARG A 182 3.03 -10.48 -2.25
C ARG A 182 3.44 -11.65 -3.12
N SER A 183 2.84 -11.83 -4.30
CA SER A 183 3.22 -12.88 -5.26
C SER A 183 4.51 -12.59 -6.01
N LEU A 184 4.95 -11.32 -6.05
CA LEU A 184 6.20 -10.93 -6.70
C LEU A 184 7.41 -11.37 -5.87
N LYS A 185 8.43 -11.88 -6.56
CA LYS A 185 9.75 -12.12 -5.97
C LYS A 185 10.45 -10.78 -5.69
N LEU A 186 11.34 -10.77 -4.71
CA LEU A 186 12.16 -9.61 -4.42
C LEU A 186 12.97 -9.20 -5.68
N GLY A 187 12.93 -7.91 -6.04
CA GLY A 187 13.54 -7.38 -7.25
C GLY A 187 12.72 -7.57 -8.53
N GLU A 188 11.63 -8.33 -8.49
CA GLU A 188 10.74 -8.53 -9.64
C GLU A 188 9.95 -7.24 -9.95
N GLN A 189 9.79 -6.96 -11.24
CA GLN A 189 9.07 -5.79 -11.71
C GLN A 189 7.55 -6.03 -11.65
N LEU A 190 6.83 -5.09 -11.05
CA LEU A 190 5.37 -5.04 -11.11
C LEU A 190 4.93 -4.48 -12.48
N HIS A 191 4.14 -5.25 -13.20
CA HIS A 191 3.46 -4.81 -14.41
C HIS A 191 2.05 -4.32 -14.07
N ARG A 192 1.71 -3.10 -14.48
CA ARG A 192 0.41 -2.48 -14.18
C ARG A 192 -0.76 -3.35 -14.63
N GLU A 193 -0.64 -3.97 -15.79
CA GLU A 193 -1.64 -4.85 -16.40
C GLU A 193 -1.97 -6.07 -15.53
N HIS A 194 -1.03 -6.52 -14.68
CA HIS A 194 -1.28 -7.59 -13.72
C HIS A 194 -2.24 -7.11 -12.61
N VAL A 195 -2.04 -5.89 -12.11
CA VAL A 195 -2.94 -5.30 -11.13
C VAL A 195 -4.32 -5.06 -11.73
N GLU A 196 -4.40 -4.50 -12.94
CA GLU A 196 -5.67 -4.24 -13.63
C GLU A 196 -6.49 -5.52 -13.82
N ARG A 197 -5.87 -6.58 -14.35
CA ARG A 197 -6.53 -7.89 -14.55
C ARG A 197 -6.99 -8.49 -13.22
N PHE A 198 -6.14 -8.46 -12.21
CA PHE A 198 -6.48 -8.98 -10.90
C PHE A 198 -7.66 -8.21 -10.27
N MET A 199 -7.67 -6.88 -10.37
CA MET A 199 -8.76 -6.05 -9.89
C MET A 199 -10.08 -6.31 -10.66
N ALA A 200 -10.01 -6.50 -11.97
CA ALA A 200 -11.18 -6.87 -12.78
C ALA A 200 -11.77 -8.22 -12.34
N THR A 201 -10.92 -9.18 -11.93
CA THR A 201 -11.35 -10.47 -11.40
C THR A 201 -11.97 -10.35 -10.00
N CYS A 202 -11.36 -9.56 -9.11
CA CYS A 202 -11.87 -9.37 -7.74
C CYS A 202 -13.18 -8.56 -7.71
N PHE A 203 -13.38 -7.66 -8.66
CA PHE A 203 -14.51 -6.75 -8.72
C PHE A 203 -15.18 -6.79 -10.11
N PRO A 204 -15.81 -7.92 -10.48
CA PRO A 204 -16.34 -8.12 -11.82
C PRO A 204 -17.37 -7.05 -12.19
N GLN A 205 -17.27 -6.52 -13.42
CA GLN A 205 -18.17 -5.51 -14.00
C GLN A 205 -18.27 -4.17 -13.23
N ARG A 206 -17.43 -3.96 -12.22
CA ARG A 206 -17.49 -2.76 -11.36
C ARG A 206 -16.76 -1.56 -11.93
N PHE A 207 -15.66 -1.78 -12.63
CA PHE A 207 -14.76 -0.73 -13.07
C PHE A 207 -14.62 -0.73 -14.59
N SER A 208 -14.67 0.46 -15.19
CA SER A 208 -14.27 0.64 -16.59
C SER A 208 -12.74 0.44 -16.76
N PRO A 209 -12.25 0.21 -17.99
CA PRO A 209 -10.81 0.12 -18.22
C PRO A 209 -10.01 1.33 -17.71
N ALA A 210 -10.53 2.55 -17.88
CA ALA A 210 -9.90 3.77 -17.38
C ALA A 210 -9.86 3.80 -15.84
N MET A 211 -10.92 3.32 -15.16
CA MET A 211 -10.95 3.21 -13.70
C MET A 211 -9.96 2.15 -13.19
N LEU A 212 -9.84 0.99 -13.87
CA LEU A 212 -8.86 -0.05 -13.54
C LEU A 212 -7.43 0.48 -13.66
N MET A 213 -7.13 1.24 -14.70
CA MET A 213 -5.84 1.88 -14.87
C MET A 213 -5.54 2.86 -13.74
N SER A 214 -6.47 3.73 -13.38
CA SER A 214 -6.31 4.68 -12.26
C SER A 214 -6.11 3.96 -10.94
N LEU A 215 -6.90 2.91 -10.68
CA LEU A 215 -6.81 2.08 -9.48
C LEU A 215 -5.44 1.39 -9.37
N ALA A 216 -4.96 0.79 -10.46
CA ALA A 216 -3.65 0.15 -10.50
C ALA A 216 -2.51 1.16 -10.26
N GLN A 217 -2.61 2.37 -10.80
CA GLN A 217 -1.64 3.44 -10.56
C GLN A 217 -1.64 3.89 -9.09
N ASN A 218 -2.82 4.17 -8.54
CA ASN A 218 -2.97 4.68 -7.17
C ASN A 218 -2.56 3.64 -6.11
N THR A 219 -2.99 2.39 -6.27
CA THR A 219 -2.58 1.30 -5.37
C THR A 219 -1.07 1.07 -5.44
N SER A 220 -0.50 0.97 -6.64
CA SER A 220 0.95 0.79 -6.81
C SER A 220 1.77 1.97 -6.26
N ALA A 221 1.27 3.21 -6.36
CA ALA A 221 1.91 4.37 -5.75
C ALA A 221 1.84 4.30 -4.22
N SER A 222 0.72 3.84 -3.65
CA SER A 222 0.56 3.64 -2.21
C SER A 222 1.51 2.57 -1.67
N TRP A 223 1.64 1.43 -2.36
CA TRP A 223 2.62 0.39 -2.03
C TRP A 223 4.06 0.88 -2.13
N THR A 224 4.37 1.76 -3.12
CA THR A 224 5.68 2.39 -3.24
C THR A 224 5.97 3.32 -2.07
N ALA A 225 5.01 4.15 -1.70
CA ALA A 225 5.17 5.08 -0.58
C ALA A 225 5.39 4.38 0.77
N ALA A 226 4.85 3.16 0.93
CA ALA A 226 5.05 2.33 2.12
C ALA A 226 6.28 1.41 2.04
N GLY A 227 7.06 1.43 0.95
CA GLY A 227 8.30 0.67 0.82
C GLY A 227 8.15 -0.79 0.37
N HIS A 228 6.96 -1.23 -0.02
CA HIS A 228 6.75 -2.54 -0.62
C HIS A 228 7.17 -2.61 -2.08
N LEU A 229 7.23 -1.47 -2.73
CA LEU A 229 7.73 -1.28 -4.08
C LEU A 229 8.74 -0.13 -4.09
N SER A 230 9.66 -0.14 -5.04
CA SER A 230 10.57 0.96 -5.34
C SER A 230 10.47 1.37 -6.81
N GLY A 231 10.92 2.57 -7.12
CA GLY A 231 10.92 3.10 -8.48
C GLY A 231 9.69 3.95 -8.82
N ARG A 232 9.89 4.89 -9.75
CA ARG A 232 8.84 5.84 -10.18
C ARG A 232 8.00 5.27 -11.34
N ILE A 233 8.65 4.88 -12.42
CA ILE A 233 8.02 4.36 -13.65
C ILE A 233 8.00 2.83 -13.62
N LYS A 234 9.18 2.22 -13.52
CA LYS A 234 9.35 0.79 -13.31
C LYS A 234 9.34 0.54 -11.81
N LYS A 235 8.31 -0.14 -11.34
CA LYS A 235 8.16 -0.46 -9.92
C LYS A 235 8.64 -1.87 -9.68
N THR A 236 9.56 -2.04 -8.74
CA THR A 236 10.16 -3.32 -8.37
C THR A 236 9.79 -3.69 -6.93
N ARG A 237 9.58 -4.97 -6.68
CA ARG A 237 9.27 -5.49 -5.35
C ARG A 237 10.45 -5.28 -4.40
N THR A 238 10.17 -4.64 -3.26
CA THR A 238 11.11 -4.43 -2.16
C THR A 238 10.47 -4.81 -0.84
N HIS A 239 11.26 -4.83 0.22
CA HIS A 239 10.75 -4.98 1.58
C HIS A 239 10.70 -3.62 2.27
N PRO A 240 9.59 -3.26 2.94
CA PRO A 240 9.58 -2.12 3.82
C PRO A 240 10.62 -2.33 4.93
N ALA A 241 11.28 -1.27 5.36
CA ALA A 241 12.16 -1.32 6.51
C ALA A 241 11.33 -1.72 7.76
N PRO A 242 11.66 -2.82 8.45
CA PRO A 242 10.91 -3.24 9.62
C PRO A 242 11.07 -2.20 10.74
N ARG A 243 9.96 -1.82 11.35
CA ARG A 243 9.92 -0.85 12.45
C ARG A 243 9.04 -1.37 13.58
N PRO A 244 9.47 -1.24 14.85
CA PRO A 244 8.77 -1.82 15.98
C PRO A 244 7.30 -1.40 16.07
N LEU A 245 7.04 -0.10 15.90
CA LEU A 245 5.70 0.44 16.04
C LEU A 245 4.78 0.04 14.88
N ALA A 246 5.32 -0.04 13.68
CA ALA A 246 4.57 -0.51 12.52
C ALA A 246 4.21 -2.01 12.63
N VAL A 247 5.14 -2.83 13.13
CA VAL A 247 4.90 -4.25 13.40
C VAL A 247 3.82 -4.39 14.49
N ALA A 248 3.94 -3.67 15.60
CA ALA A 248 2.95 -3.69 16.68
C ALA A 248 1.56 -3.29 16.18
N PHE A 249 1.46 -2.24 15.37
CA PHE A 249 0.18 -1.77 14.83
C PHE A 249 -0.44 -2.76 13.83
N ALA A 250 0.35 -3.34 12.93
CA ALA A 250 -0.13 -4.32 11.99
C ALA A 250 -0.68 -5.58 12.71
N LEU A 251 0.06 -6.08 13.71
CA LEU A 251 -0.41 -7.23 14.48
C LEU A 251 -1.60 -6.87 15.39
N LEU A 252 -1.66 -5.66 15.95
CA LEU A 252 -2.87 -5.19 16.63
C LEU A 252 -4.09 -5.24 15.69
N ALA A 253 -3.95 -4.76 14.46
CA ALA A 253 -5.05 -4.81 13.49
C ALA A 253 -5.50 -6.26 13.21
N GLY A 254 -4.55 -7.18 13.05
CA GLY A 254 -4.85 -8.62 12.93
C GLY A 254 -5.50 -9.20 14.18
N TYR A 255 -5.06 -8.79 15.36
CA TYR A 255 -5.65 -9.21 16.63
C TYR A 255 -7.12 -8.74 16.78
N LEU A 256 -7.40 -7.51 16.38
CA LEU A 256 -8.76 -6.93 16.41
C LEU A 256 -9.74 -7.67 15.48
N VAL A 257 -9.28 -8.25 14.38
CA VAL A 257 -10.10 -9.10 13.49
C VAL A 257 -10.17 -10.57 13.94
N GLY A 258 -9.61 -10.90 15.10
CA GLY A 258 -9.76 -12.23 15.72
C GLY A 258 -8.57 -13.16 15.54
N LEU A 259 -7.48 -12.75 14.90
CA LEU A 259 -6.29 -13.59 14.76
C LEU A 259 -5.51 -13.66 16.08
N ARG A 260 -4.97 -14.84 16.42
CA ARG A 260 -4.26 -15.08 17.67
C ARG A 260 -2.98 -15.89 17.42
N GLY A 261 -2.05 -15.82 18.37
CA GLY A 261 -0.88 -16.69 18.43
C GLY A 261 -0.07 -16.71 17.12
N GLN A 262 0.32 -17.91 16.70
CA GLN A 262 1.13 -18.12 15.51
C GLN A 262 0.40 -17.70 14.21
N SER A 263 -0.92 -17.86 14.13
CA SER A 263 -1.69 -17.45 12.96
C SER A 263 -1.67 -15.92 12.74
N LEU A 264 -1.57 -15.15 13.83
CA LEU A 264 -1.40 -13.70 13.75
C LEU A 264 -0.05 -13.30 13.12
N LEU A 265 1.04 -13.95 13.51
CA LEU A 265 2.36 -13.71 12.92
C LEU A 265 2.43 -14.07 11.43
N GLN A 266 1.77 -15.14 11.02
CA GLN A 266 1.76 -15.66 9.66
C GLN A 266 0.71 -14.98 8.77
N SER A 267 -0.09 -14.09 9.33
CA SER A 267 -1.17 -13.40 8.64
C SER A 267 -0.68 -12.38 7.61
N GLU A 268 -1.60 -11.90 6.81
CA GLU A 268 -1.35 -10.76 5.92
C GLU A 268 -0.92 -9.50 6.68
N PHE A 269 -1.42 -9.31 7.90
CA PHE A 269 -1.01 -8.20 8.77
C PHE A 269 0.46 -8.26 9.15
N GLY A 270 0.98 -9.45 9.51
CA GLY A 270 2.41 -9.66 9.70
C GLY A 270 3.22 -9.35 8.44
N ALA A 271 2.75 -9.82 7.29
CA ALA A 271 3.40 -9.59 6.00
C ALA A 271 3.35 -8.12 5.52
N LEU A 272 2.36 -7.34 5.96
CA LEU A 272 2.30 -5.89 5.71
C LEU A 272 3.44 -5.13 6.41
N ALA A 273 3.70 -5.48 7.66
CA ALA A 273 4.69 -4.78 8.48
C ALA A 273 6.13 -5.21 8.18
N SER A 274 6.32 -6.47 7.79
CA SER A 274 7.62 -7.02 7.43
C SER A 274 7.43 -8.20 6.47
N ALA A 275 8.04 -8.12 5.31
CA ALA A 275 8.06 -9.24 4.38
C ALA A 275 8.98 -10.39 4.84
N GLN A 276 9.80 -10.18 5.87
CA GLN A 276 10.66 -11.19 6.48
C GLN A 276 10.09 -11.58 7.85
N ALA A 277 9.39 -12.70 7.90
CA ALA A 277 8.79 -13.21 9.15
C ALA A 277 9.82 -13.40 10.28
N SER A 278 11.08 -13.71 9.95
CA SER A 278 12.17 -13.88 10.91
C SER A 278 12.54 -12.61 11.68
N VAL A 279 12.22 -11.43 11.14
CA VAL A 279 12.53 -10.15 11.78
C VAL A 279 11.42 -9.69 12.74
N ILE A 280 10.20 -10.22 12.59
CA ILE A 280 9.05 -9.81 13.39
C ILE A 280 9.29 -9.99 14.90
N PRO A 281 9.82 -11.13 15.41
CA PRO A 281 10.03 -11.29 16.85
C PRO A 281 10.96 -10.25 17.47
N SER A 282 12.04 -9.87 16.78
CA SER A 282 12.95 -8.82 17.29
C SER A 282 12.29 -7.45 17.35
N GLN A 283 11.47 -7.11 16.37
CA GLN A 283 10.70 -5.85 16.37
C GLN A 283 9.64 -5.84 17.47
N LEU A 284 8.99 -6.97 17.74
CA LEU A 284 8.05 -7.10 18.82
C LEU A 284 8.71 -6.97 20.20
N ALA A 285 9.90 -7.53 20.38
CA ALA A 285 10.67 -7.34 21.60
C ALA A 285 10.99 -5.86 21.86
N LEU A 286 11.36 -5.11 20.79
CA LEU A 286 11.58 -3.67 20.87
C LEU A 286 10.29 -2.89 21.18
N ALA A 287 9.16 -3.25 20.59
CA ALA A 287 7.87 -2.64 20.87
C ALA A 287 7.40 -2.93 22.32
N SER A 288 7.61 -4.16 22.78
CA SER A 288 7.33 -4.58 24.16
C SER A 288 8.18 -3.82 25.18
N ALA A 289 9.48 -3.66 24.90
CA ALA A 289 10.37 -2.84 25.75
C ALA A 289 9.95 -1.37 25.84
N ARG A 290 9.20 -0.86 24.84
CA ARG A 290 8.59 0.48 24.86
C ARG A 290 7.21 0.52 25.54
N GLY A 291 6.75 -0.60 26.13
CA GLY A 291 5.47 -0.70 26.83
C GLY A 291 4.25 -0.63 25.91
N LEU A 292 4.39 -0.99 24.62
CA LEU A 292 3.30 -0.90 23.66
C LEU A 292 2.46 -2.19 23.59
N LEU A 293 3.05 -3.33 23.94
CA LEU A 293 2.38 -4.63 23.98
C LEU A 293 3.13 -5.60 24.87
N GLY A 294 2.44 -6.60 25.39
CA GLY A 294 3.02 -7.81 25.94
C GLY A 294 3.30 -8.82 24.82
N PHE A 295 4.51 -9.38 24.80
CA PHE A 295 4.88 -10.42 23.83
C PHE A 295 5.68 -11.50 24.52
N LYS A 296 5.18 -12.75 24.46
CA LYS A 296 5.86 -13.93 24.97
C LYS A 296 5.98 -14.96 23.86
N TYR A 297 7.17 -15.55 23.77
CA TYR A 297 7.44 -16.63 22.83
C TYR A 297 8.20 -17.75 23.59
N ALA A 298 7.55 -18.87 23.82
CA ALA A 298 8.13 -20.00 24.51
C ALA A 298 7.56 -21.33 23.99
N GLY A 299 8.42 -22.32 23.72
CA GLY A 299 8.00 -23.65 23.31
C GLY A 299 7.13 -23.71 22.03
N GLY A 300 7.29 -22.75 21.11
CA GLY A 300 6.46 -22.65 19.91
C GLY A 300 5.10 -21.96 20.14
N VAL A 301 4.78 -21.59 21.38
CA VAL A 301 3.57 -20.85 21.73
C VAL A 301 3.87 -19.34 21.69
N VAL A 302 2.99 -18.60 21.07
CA VAL A 302 3.07 -17.13 20.95
C VAL A 302 1.87 -16.53 21.66
N GLU A 303 2.11 -15.61 22.56
CA GLU A 303 1.09 -14.87 23.29
C GLU A 303 1.26 -13.36 23.07
N PHE A 304 0.16 -12.68 22.82
CA PHE A 304 0.10 -11.23 22.66
C PHE A 304 -0.85 -10.61 23.64
N ASP A 305 -0.42 -9.52 24.26
CA ASP A 305 -1.27 -8.63 25.06
C ASP A 305 -1.19 -7.21 24.49
N PHE A 306 -2.30 -6.71 23.95
CA PHE A 306 -2.43 -5.36 23.41
C PHE A 306 -3.14 -4.38 24.37
N SER A 307 -3.32 -4.77 25.63
CA SER A 307 -3.94 -3.90 26.66
C SER A 307 -3.32 -2.51 26.76
N PRO A 308 -2.00 -2.30 26.53
CA PRO A 308 -1.43 -0.94 26.59
C PRO A 308 -1.90 0.00 25.46
N LEU A 309 -2.46 -0.55 24.38
CA LEU A 309 -2.93 0.21 23.21
C LEU A 309 -4.46 0.32 23.15
N LEU A 310 -5.18 -0.49 23.88
CA LEU A 310 -6.64 -0.59 23.85
C LEU A 310 -7.27 -0.11 25.14
N THR A 311 -8.47 0.43 25.04
CA THR A 311 -9.31 0.72 26.21
C THR A 311 -9.97 -0.56 26.74
N PRO A 312 -10.43 -0.61 28.00
CA PRO A 312 -11.15 -1.76 28.55
C PRO A 312 -12.36 -2.19 27.69
N THR A 313 -13.10 -1.22 27.16
CA THR A 313 -14.24 -1.50 26.27
C THR A 313 -13.79 -2.14 24.96
N GLU A 314 -12.67 -1.70 24.38
CA GLU A 314 -12.13 -2.27 23.15
C GLU A 314 -11.57 -3.68 23.37
N LEU A 315 -10.96 -3.93 24.55
CA LEU A 315 -10.51 -5.26 24.96
C LEU A 315 -11.69 -6.22 25.10
N ALA A 316 -12.77 -5.82 25.76
CA ALA A 316 -13.98 -6.62 25.87
C ALA A 316 -14.56 -7.01 24.50
N PHE A 317 -14.30 -6.21 23.49
CA PHE A 317 -14.61 -6.59 22.11
C PHE A 317 -13.72 -7.71 21.57
N THR A 318 -12.54 -7.95 22.06
CA THR A 318 -11.63 -9.00 21.59
C THR A 318 -11.82 -10.35 22.29
N ASP A 319 -12.47 -10.38 23.46
CA ASP A 319 -12.65 -11.58 24.29
C ASP A 319 -13.90 -12.42 23.90
N VAL A 320 -14.78 -11.91 23.06
CA VAL A 320 -16.03 -12.58 22.64
C VAL A 320 -15.81 -13.48 21.42
N ALA A 321 -14.60 -13.91 21.13
CA ALA A 321 -14.25 -14.73 19.96
C ALA A 321 -14.13 -16.24 20.26
N ASP A 322 -14.59 -16.70 21.45
CA ASP A 322 -14.71 -18.12 21.80
C ASP A 322 -16.13 -18.65 21.57
#